data_02f3dd5f9bc346ab27c1a6f52e6d42a7
#
_entry.id   02f3dd5f9bc346ab27c1a6f52e6d42a7
#
_cell.length_a   1.000
_cell.length_b   1.000
_cell.length_c   1.000
_cell.angle_alpha   90.00
_cell.angle_beta   90.00
_cell.angle_gamma   90.00
#
_symmetry.space_group_name_H-M   'P 1'
#
loop_
_entity.id
_entity.type
_entity.pdbx_description
1 polymer ?
#
loop_
_entity_poly.entity_id
_entity_poly.type
_entity_poly.pdbx_seq_one_letter_code
_entity_poly.pdbx_strand_id
1 'polypeptide(L)'
;MTNANEKLITIFGADGFVGTQVVQDLAQAGYRIRVAVRRPDLAGHVKTSGDVGQILPIQANIRNMASVERAVNNADIVINLVGIKTKSGKQTFEAVHIDGAKNIAIAAKNANVENFVHLSALGADKNSDSIYSRTKALGEEAVLKAFPKAIILRPSIIFGNGDKFFNMFGAMAAISPILPMIGKDTLFQPIYVGDVAKAISLAATGKVKASKIYELGGADIESMQDLLKRVVKETGRKNILLPVPFWFAKTKAFFLQILPSPLLTIDQVKQLEDDNIVSEKAIKEKATLASFGIKATSMDIILPTYMWRFRNHGQFEKQEI
;
A
#
# COMPACT_ATOMS: atom_id res chain seq x y z
N MET A 1 -27.05 -7.86 -16.78
CA MET A 1 -25.68 -7.87 -16.17
C MET A 1 -24.72 -7.54 -17.31
N THR A 2 -24.10 -6.36 -17.28
CA THR A 2 -23.05 -5.98 -18.23
C THR A 2 -21.86 -6.93 -18.04
N ASN A 3 -21.37 -7.52 -19.13
CA ASN A 3 -20.23 -8.42 -19.10
C ASN A 3 -18.99 -7.70 -18.56
N ALA A 4 -18.15 -8.37 -17.76
CA ALA A 4 -16.90 -7.79 -17.25
C ALA A 4 -16.04 -7.21 -18.37
N ASN A 5 -15.99 -7.85 -19.54
CA ASN A 5 -15.25 -7.43 -20.72
C ASN A 5 -15.70 -6.08 -21.32
N GLU A 6 -16.87 -5.57 -20.96
CA GLU A 6 -17.39 -4.28 -21.44
C GLU A 6 -16.99 -3.14 -20.51
N LYS A 7 -16.71 -3.42 -19.22
CA LYS A 7 -16.38 -2.39 -18.22
C LYS A 7 -14.91 -1.98 -18.28
N LEU A 8 -14.70 -0.66 -18.24
CA LEU A 8 -13.39 -0.05 -18.19
C LEU A 8 -13.05 0.41 -16.78
N ILE A 9 -11.95 -0.09 -16.23
CA ILE A 9 -11.42 0.31 -14.93
C ILE A 9 -10.20 1.20 -15.13
N THR A 10 -10.23 2.42 -14.59
CA THR A 10 -9.04 3.29 -14.54
C THR A 10 -8.38 3.18 -13.17
N ILE A 11 -7.09 2.79 -13.15
CA ILE A 11 -6.32 2.58 -11.93
C ILE A 11 -5.15 3.57 -11.89
N PHE A 12 -5.18 4.50 -10.94
CA PHE A 12 -4.08 5.42 -10.67
C PHE A 12 -3.05 4.75 -9.76
N GLY A 13 -1.76 4.77 -10.17
CA GLY A 13 -0.68 4.10 -9.43
C GLY A 13 -0.61 2.59 -9.64
N ALA A 14 -1.12 2.12 -10.77
CA ALA A 14 -1.19 0.70 -11.12
C ALA A 14 0.17 0.05 -11.42
N ASP A 15 1.21 0.84 -11.67
CA ASP A 15 2.60 0.40 -11.89
C ASP A 15 3.38 0.13 -10.58
N GLY A 16 2.74 0.40 -9.44
CA GLY A 16 3.33 0.18 -8.12
C GLY A 16 3.14 -1.25 -7.59
N PHE A 17 3.73 -1.51 -6.41
CA PHE A 17 3.70 -2.82 -5.74
C PHE A 17 2.29 -3.41 -5.57
N VAL A 18 1.35 -2.64 -5.00
CA VAL A 18 -0.06 -3.07 -4.87
C VAL A 18 -0.75 -3.06 -6.23
N GLY A 19 -0.46 -2.02 -7.03
CA GLY A 19 -1.14 -1.80 -8.32
C GLY A 19 -0.96 -2.95 -9.30
N THR A 20 0.24 -3.50 -9.39
CA THR A 20 0.54 -4.65 -10.28
C THR A 20 -0.32 -5.87 -9.92
N GLN A 21 -0.52 -6.16 -8.63
CA GLN A 21 -1.36 -7.27 -8.19
C GLN A 21 -2.84 -7.00 -8.48
N VAL A 22 -3.31 -5.76 -8.29
CA VAL A 22 -4.69 -5.36 -8.62
C VAL A 22 -4.96 -5.47 -10.11
N VAL A 23 -4.01 -5.03 -10.95
CA VAL A 23 -4.11 -5.18 -12.42
C VAL A 23 -4.22 -6.64 -12.80
N GLN A 24 -3.39 -7.51 -12.22
CA GLN A 24 -3.42 -8.95 -12.48
C GLN A 24 -4.78 -9.56 -12.11
N ASP A 25 -5.29 -9.30 -10.91
CA ASP A 25 -6.58 -9.80 -10.42
C ASP A 25 -7.74 -9.38 -11.35
N LEU A 26 -7.80 -8.10 -11.70
CA LEU A 26 -8.89 -7.56 -12.51
C LEU A 26 -8.79 -7.98 -13.98
N ALA A 27 -7.57 -8.12 -14.52
CA ALA A 27 -7.36 -8.63 -15.87
C ALA A 27 -7.79 -10.10 -15.98
N GLN A 28 -7.44 -10.95 -15.01
CA GLN A 28 -7.90 -12.34 -14.93
C GLN A 28 -9.42 -12.45 -14.79
N ALA A 29 -10.06 -11.47 -14.15
CA ALA A 29 -11.51 -11.37 -14.08
C ALA A 29 -12.18 -10.83 -15.35
N GLY A 30 -11.39 -10.54 -16.42
CA GLY A 30 -11.88 -10.12 -17.74
C GLY A 30 -12.12 -8.62 -17.91
N TYR A 31 -11.74 -7.76 -16.96
CA TYR A 31 -11.94 -6.31 -17.06
C TYR A 31 -10.95 -5.67 -18.01
N ARG A 32 -11.39 -4.63 -18.75
CA ARG A 32 -10.50 -3.73 -19.49
C ARG A 32 -9.89 -2.72 -18.53
N ILE A 33 -8.57 -2.54 -18.59
CA ILE A 33 -7.83 -1.76 -17.60
C ILE A 33 -7.07 -0.61 -18.26
N ARG A 34 -7.28 0.59 -17.75
CA ARG A 34 -6.48 1.77 -18.05
C ARG A 34 -5.55 2.05 -16.88
N VAL A 35 -4.25 1.90 -17.12
CA VAL A 35 -3.19 2.11 -16.15
C VAL A 35 -2.76 3.58 -16.19
N ALA A 36 -3.28 4.40 -15.28
CA ALA A 36 -3.05 5.84 -15.23
C ALA A 36 -1.79 6.14 -14.39
N VAL A 37 -0.66 6.42 -15.07
CA VAL A 37 0.66 6.57 -14.46
C VAL A 37 1.42 7.78 -15.01
N ARG A 38 2.44 8.26 -14.30
CA ARG A 38 3.23 9.41 -14.74
C ARG A 38 4.15 9.09 -15.92
N ARG A 39 4.65 7.89 -15.96
CA ARG A 39 5.60 7.36 -16.96
C ARG A 39 5.05 6.05 -17.55
N PRO A 40 4.16 6.12 -18.54
CA PRO A 40 3.58 4.93 -19.17
C PRO A 40 4.63 4.08 -19.90
N ASP A 41 5.73 4.69 -20.31
CA ASP A 41 6.89 4.02 -20.90
C ASP A 41 7.55 3.02 -19.93
N LEU A 42 7.49 3.27 -18.62
CA LEU A 42 8.02 2.38 -17.58
C LEU A 42 7.00 1.35 -17.07
N ALA A 43 5.74 1.48 -17.45
CA ALA A 43 4.64 0.62 -17.01
C ALA A 43 4.39 -0.58 -17.95
N GLY A 44 5.32 -0.90 -18.84
CA GLY A 44 5.17 -2.01 -19.80
C GLY A 44 4.99 -3.39 -19.14
N HIS A 45 5.58 -3.58 -17.96
CA HIS A 45 5.50 -4.83 -17.20
C HIS A 45 4.09 -5.22 -16.77
N VAL A 46 3.17 -4.26 -16.58
CA VAL A 46 1.78 -4.58 -16.21
C VAL A 46 0.99 -5.18 -17.37
N LYS A 47 1.39 -4.96 -18.61
CA LYS A 47 0.70 -5.50 -19.80
C LYS A 47 0.74 -7.03 -19.88
N THR A 48 1.75 -7.64 -19.28
CA THR A 48 1.91 -9.11 -19.26
C THR A 48 0.92 -9.81 -18.34
N SER A 49 0.13 -9.05 -17.59
CA SER A 49 -0.89 -9.58 -16.67
C SER A 49 -2.23 -9.89 -17.32
N GLY A 50 -2.42 -9.56 -18.61
CA GLY A 50 -3.69 -9.78 -19.33
C GLY A 50 -3.49 -10.00 -20.82
N ASP A 51 -4.59 -10.10 -21.54
CA ASP A 51 -4.62 -10.33 -22.98
C ASP A 51 -4.17 -9.10 -23.78
N VAL A 52 -3.87 -9.33 -25.07
CA VAL A 52 -3.47 -8.25 -25.98
C VAL A 52 -4.59 -7.19 -26.09
N GLY A 53 -4.25 -5.94 -25.80
CA GLY A 53 -5.20 -4.82 -25.84
C GLY A 53 -6.07 -4.65 -24.58
N GLN A 54 -6.03 -5.58 -23.62
CA GLN A 54 -6.82 -5.52 -22.40
C GLN A 54 -6.31 -4.45 -21.42
N ILE A 55 -4.99 -4.24 -21.36
CA ILE A 55 -4.32 -3.32 -20.43
C ILE A 55 -3.64 -2.19 -21.21
N LEU A 56 -4.08 -0.95 -20.97
CA LEU A 56 -3.57 0.24 -21.66
C LEU A 56 -2.93 1.22 -20.68
N PRO A 57 -1.60 1.33 -20.60
CA PRO A 57 -0.92 2.40 -19.90
C PRO A 57 -1.14 3.76 -20.58
N ILE A 58 -1.53 4.76 -19.79
CA ILE A 58 -1.68 6.14 -20.22
C ILE A 58 -0.98 7.10 -19.28
N GLN A 59 -0.57 8.26 -19.81
CA GLN A 59 0.01 9.30 -18.99
C GLN A 59 -1.06 10.01 -18.16
N ALA A 60 -0.86 10.05 -16.83
CA ALA A 60 -1.70 10.80 -15.92
C ALA A 60 -0.89 11.42 -14.78
N ASN A 61 -1.20 12.67 -14.45
CA ASN A 61 -0.64 13.36 -13.29
C ASN A 61 -1.79 13.82 -12.38
N ILE A 62 -1.92 13.20 -11.20
CA ILE A 62 -3.02 13.46 -10.28
C ILE A 62 -3.08 14.90 -9.76
N ARG A 63 -1.97 15.66 -9.85
CA ARG A 63 -1.90 17.08 -9.49
C ARG A 63 -2.41 18.03 -10.60
N ASN A 64 -2.76 17.48 -11.76
CA ASN A 64 -3.29 18.24 -12.88
C ASN A 64 -4.68 17.71 -13.23
N MET A 65 -5.71 18.54 -12.98
CA MET A 65 -7.11 18.16 -13.15
C MET A 65 -7.43 17.69 -14.58
N ALA A 66 -7.01 18.44 -15.60
CA ALA A 66 -7.26 18.06 -16.99
C ALA A 66 -6.61 16.71 -17.37
N SER A 67 -5.47 16.37 -16.77
CA SER A 67 -4.82 15.06 -16.95
C SER A 67 -5.62 13.95 -16.29
N VAL A 68 -6.22 14.22 -15.11
CA VAL A 68 -7.08 13.26 -14.39
C VAL A 68 -8.40 13.05 -15.15
N GLU A 69 -9.05 14.13 -15.60
CA GLU A 69 -10.29 14.06 -16.38
C GLU A 69 -10.11 13.21 -17.65
N ARG A 70 -9.04 13.40 -18.41
CA ARG A 70 -8.73 12.53 -19.56
C ARG A 70 -8.55 11.08 -19.16
N ALA A 71 -7.93 10.82 -18.00
CA ALA A 71 -7.70 9.46 -17.53
C ALA A 71 -8.98 8.74 -17.10
N VAL A 72 -9.97 9.46 -16.55
CA VAL A 72 -11.25 8.84 -16.10
C VAL A 72 -12.34 8.89 -17.16
N ASN A 73 -12.11 9.53 -18.30
CA ASN A 73 -13.11 9.63 -19.37
C ASN A 73 -13.59 8.23 -19.81
N ASN A 74 -14.90 8.01 -19.83
CA ASN A 74 -15.55 6.73 -20.13
C ASN A 74 -15.13 5.57 -19.23
N ALA A 75 -14.62 5.84 -18.00
CA ALA A 75 -14.35 4.80 -17.02
C ALA A 75 -15.64 4.45 -16.26
N ASP A 76 -15.93 3.16 -16.09
CA ASP A 76 -17.02 2.68 -15.24
C ASP A 76 -16.60 2.64 -13.78
N ILE A 77 -15.33 2.33 -13.53
CA ILE A 77 -14.76 2.15 -12.20
C ILE A 77 -13.43 2.91 -12.10
N VAL A 78 -13.19 3.55 -10.96
CA VAL A 78 -11.92 4.22 -10.69
C VAL A 78 -11.31 3.70 -9.38
N ILE A 79 -10.01 3.40 -9.42
CA ILE A 79 -9.23 2.98 -8.26
C ILE A 79 -8.05 3.93 -8.09
N ASN A 80 -7.91 4.51 -6.89
CA ASN A 80 -6.76 5.36 -6.53
C ASN A 80 -5.84 4.64 -5.55
N LEU A 81 -4.67 4.23 -6.03
CA LEU A 81 -3.61 3.58 -5.25
C LEU A 81 -2.41 4.52 -5.03
N VAL A 82 -2.50 5.77 -5.46
CA VAL A 82 -1.36 6.70 -5.40
C VAL A 82 -1.11 7.16 -3.97
N GLY A 83 0.12 6.97 -3.52
CA GLY A 83 0.62 7.47 -2.25
C GLY A 83 2.13 7.59 -2.28
N ILE A 84 2.68 8.44 -1.42
CA ILE A 84 4.12 8.61 -1.23
C ILE A 84 4.47 8.43 0.25
N LYS A 85 5.65 7.91 0.55
CA LYS A 85 6.18 7.82 1.93
C LYS A 85 7.26 8.87 2.22
N THR A 86 7.74 9.56 1.19
CA THR A 86 8.75 10.63 1.29
C THR A 86 8.44 11.72 0.28
N LYS A 87 8.74 12.97 0.63
CA LYS A 87 8.59 14.12 -0.27
C LYS A 87 9.72 14.14 -1.30
N SER A 88 9.42 14.55 -2.53
CA SER A 88 10.42 14.73 -3.60
C SER A 88 9.98 15.85 -4.54
N GLY A 89 10.67 16.97 -4.51
CA GLY A 89 10.35 18.15 -5.32
C GLY A 89 8.89 18.60 -5.12
N LYS A 90 8.14 18.71 -6.21
CA LYS A 90 6.71 19.12 -6.19
C LYS A 90 5.77 18.02 -5.67
N GLN A 91 6.26 16.83 -5.34
CA GLN A 91 5.47 15.74 -4.73
C GLN A 91 5.54 15.87 -3.21
N THR A 92 4.70 16.73 -2.65
CA THR A 92 4.49 16.83 -1.19
C THR A 92 3.37 15.90 -0.75
N PHE A 93 3.29 15.61 0.53
CA PHE A 93 2.19 14.80 1.08
C PHE A 93 0.84 15.44 0.78
N GLU A 94 0.72 16.76 0.94
CA GLU A 94 -0.49 17.54 0.69
C GLU A 94 -0.90 17.43 -0.79
N ALA A 95 0.04 17.68 -1.70
CA ALA A 95 -0.22 17.66 -3.15
C ALA A 95 -0.62 16.27 -3.68
N VAL A 96 -0.18 15.18 -3.02
CA VAL A 96 -0.46 13.80 -3.48
C VAL A 96 -1.63 13.19 -2.71
N HIS A 97 -1.60 13.25 -1.35
CA HIS A 97 -2.59 12.57 -0.53
C HIS A 97 -3.91 13.34 -0.44
N ILE A 98 -3.87 14.67 -0.49
CA ILE A 98 -5.08 15.51 -0.37
C ILE A 98 -5.54 15.97 -1.74
N ASP A 99 -4.76 16.85 -2.39
CA ASP A 99 -5.18 17.48 -3.64
C ASP A 99 -5.31 16.47 -4.78
N GLY A 100 -4.33 15.56 -4.92
CA GLY A 100 -4.35 14.52 -5.94
C GLY A 100 -5.52 13.55 -5.76
N ALA A 101 -5.79 13.10 -4.55
CA ALA A 101 -6.92 12.22 -4.24
C ALA A 101 -8.26 12.94 -4.49
N LYS A 102 -8.38 14.22 -4.08
CA LYS A 102 -9.54 15.07 -4.33
C LYS A 102 -9.80 15.23 -5.82
N ASN A 103 -8.76 15.52 -6.62
CA ASN A 103 -8.90 15.69 -8.08
C ASN A 103 -9.45 14.43 -8.74
N ILE A 104 -8.94 13.24 -8.35
CA ILE A 104 -9.43 11.97 -8.88
C ILE A 104 -10.91 11.76 -8.50
N ALA A 105 -11.28 12.02 -7.24
CA ALA A 105 -12.65 11.84 -6.77
C ALA A 105 -13.64 12.80 -7.46
N ILE A 106 -13.26 14.06 -7.69
CA ILE A 106 -14.07 15.04 -8.45
C ILE A 106 -14.25 14.59 -9.89
N ALA A 107 -13.16 14.21 -10.57
CA ALA A 107 -13.22 13.75 -11.95
C ALA A 107 -14.05 12.48 -12.10
N ALA A 108 -13.92 11.52 -11.17
CA ALA A 108 -14.73 10.31 -11.13
C ALA A 108 -16.23 10.62 -10.97
N LYS A 109 -16.58 11.57 -10.09
CA LYS A 109 -17.97 12.03 -9.93
C LYS A 109 -18.51 12.66 -11.21
N ASN A 110 -17.75 13.56 -11.83
CA ASN A 110 -18.17 14.27 -13.06
C ASN A 110 -18.31 13.31 -14.25
N ALA A 111 -17.53 12.23 -14.28
CA ALA A 111 -17.61 11.18 -15.29
C ALA A 111 -18.69 10.12 -14.99
N ASN A 112 -19.52 10.29 -13.94
CA ASN A 112 -20.55 9.36 -13.49
C ASN A 112 -20.03 7.94 -13.25
N VAL A 113 -18.81 7.82 -12.69
CA VAL A 113 -18.20 6.53 -12.33
C VAL A 113 -19.08 5.78 -11.33
N GLU A 114 -19.34 4.51 -11.57
CA GLU A 114 -20.20 3.68 -10.70
C GLU A 114 -19.59 3.45 -9.33
N ASN A 115 -18.30 3.04 -9.31
CA ASN A 115 -17.57 2.70 -8.09
C ASN A 115 -16.21 3.40 -8.02
N PHE A 116 -15.90 3.91 -6.84
CA PHE A 116 -14.62 4.56 -6.54
C PHE A 116 -13.98 3.94 -5.29
N VAL A 117 -12.76 3.42 -5.46
CA VAL A 117 -11.98 2.84 -4.36
C VAL A 117 -10.73 3.70 -4.12
N HIS A 118 -10.47 4.05 -2.87
CA HIS A 118 -9.29 4.80 -2.45
C HIS A 118 -8.47 4.03 -1.42
N LEU A 119 -7.19 3.82 -1.72
CA LEU A 119 -6.24 3.17 -0.81
C LEU A 119 -5.63 4.21 0.14
N SER A 120 -5.98 4.12 1.41
CA SER A 120 -5.42 4.88 2.51
C SER A 120 -4.36 4.08 3.28
N ALA A 121 -4.29 4.22 4.58
CA ALA A 121 -3.42 3.44 5.47
C ALA A 121 -4.03 3.35 6.86
N LEU A 122 -3.76 2.27 7.59
CA LEU A 122 -3.99 2.21 9.04
C LEU A 122 -3.24 3.35 9.75
N GLY A 123 -3.82 3.88 10.83
CA GLY A 123 -3.27 5.04 11.53
C GLY A 123 -3.55 6.38 10.84
N ALA A 124 -4.40 6.42 9.79
CA ALA A 124 -4.87 7.69 9.22
C ALA A 124 -5.73 8.43 10.23
N ASP A 125 -5.17 9.51 10.81
CA ASP A 125 -5.82 10.36 11.81
C ASP A 125 -5.44 11.83 11.56
N LYS A 126 -6.45 12.71 11.49
CA LYS A 126 -6.25 14.16 11.27
C LYS A 126 -5.55 14.87 12.42
N ASN A 127 -5.57 14.30 13.60
CA ASN A 127 -4.93 14.83 14.81
C ASN A 127 -3.53 14.22 15.03
N SER A 128 -3.08 13.32 14.17
CA SER A 128 -1.76 12.69 14.32
C SER A 128 -0.61 13.70 14.21
N ASP A 129 0.42 13.49 15.00
CA ASP A 129 1.69 14.21 14.92
C ASP A 129 2.48 13.87 13.64
N SER A 130 2.20 12.71 13.03
CA SER A 130 2.76 12.32 11.74
C SER A 130 2.06 13.08 10.60
N ILE A 131 2.85 13.75 9.75
CA ILE A 131 2.35 14.45 8.56
C ILE A 131 1.74 13.44 7.58
N TYR A 132 2.35 12.25 7.44
CA TYR A 132 1.83 11.18 6.59
C TYR A 132 0.43 10.76 7.05
N SER A 133 0.27 10.37 8.32
CA SER A 133 -1.01 9.92 8.88
C SER A 133 -2.09 11.00 8.77
N ARG A 134 -1.73 12.24 9.10
CA ARG A 134 -2.62 13.40 9.02
C ARG A 134 -3.07 13.68 7.57
N THR A 135 -2.16 13.67 6.61
CA THR A 135 -2.50 13.94 5.22
C THR A 135 -3.28 12.79 4.57
N LYS A 136 -3.09 11.54 5.02
CA LYS A 136 -3.93 10.41 4.59
C LYS A 136 -5.36 10.61 5.06
N ALA A 137 -5.58 10.97 6.33
CA ALA A 137 -6.93 11.24 6.85
C ALA A 137 -7.62 12.42 6.15
N LEU A 138 -6.91 13.53 5.94
CA LEU A 138 -7.43 14.68 5.20
C LEU A 138 -7.75 14.34 3.73
N GLY A 139 -6.96 13.44 3.13
CA GLY A 139 -7.24 12.91 1.79
C GLY A 139 -8.52 12.09 1.74
N GLU A 140 -8.78 11.24 2.74
CA GLU A 140 -10.03 10.50 2.88
C GLU A 140 -11.24 11.43 3.01
N GLU A 141 -11.15 12.45 3.87
CA GLU A 141 -12.21 13.46 4.03
C GLU A 141 -12.49 14.19 2.70
N ALA A 142 -11.44 14.58 1.97
CA ALA A 142 -11.57 15.22 0.66
C ALA A 142 -12.21 14.31 -0.40
N VAL A 143 -11.85 13.03 -0.41
CA VAL A 143 -12.44 12.01 -1.28
C VAL A 143 -13.91 11.81 -0.96
N LEU A 144 -14.27 11.57 0.30
CA LEU A 144 -15.66 11.34 0.71
C LEU A 144 -16.55 12.57 0.47
N LYS A 145 -16.03 13.79 0.62
CA LYS A 145 -16.73 15.03 0.28
C LYS A 145 -17.02 15.13 -1.21
N ALA A 146 -16.07 14.74 -2.06
CA ALA A 146 -16.21 14.80 -3.53
C ALA A 146 -17.04 13.63 -4.06
N PHE A 147 -16.82 12.42 -3.56
CA PHE A 147 -17.49 11.18 -3.97
C PHE A 147 -18.02 10.41 -2.73
N PRO A 148 -19.21 10.73 -2.21
CA PRO A 148 -19.73 10.18 -0.95
C PRO A 148 -19.89 8.66 -0.93
N LYS A 149 -20.01 8.02 -2.09
CA LYS A 149 -20.11 6.55 -2.22
C LYS A 149 -18.74 5.85 -2.27
N ALA A 150 -17.64 6.58 -2.11
CA ALA A 150 -16.30 6.00 -2.14
C ALA A 150 -16.12 4.91 -1.07
N ILE A 151 -15.33 3.90 -1.40
CA ILE A 151 -14.84 2.88 -0.47
C ILE A 151 -13.40 3.22 -0.14
N ILE A 152 -13.13 3.40 1.15
CA ILE A 152 -11.78 3.67 1.65
C ILE A 152 -11.21 2.38 2.23
N LEU A 153 -10.01 2.01 1.82
CA LEU A 153 -9.29 0.85 2.36
C LEU A 153 -8.04 1.33 3.10
N ARG A 154 -7.92 0.96 4.37
CA ARG A 154 -6.80 1.28 5.25
C ARG A 154 -6.00 0.01 5.56
N PRO A 155 -5.04 -0.39 4.73
CA PRO A 155 -4.18 -1.52 5.05
C PRO A 155 -3.15 -1.18 6.12
N SER A 156 -2.76 -2.20 6.90
CA SER A 156 -1.53 -2.21 7.70
C SER A 156 -0.30 -2.27 6.78
N ILE A 157 0.89 -2.58 7.33
CA ILE A 157 2.09 -2.82 6.53
C ILE A 157 1.80 -3.93 5.51
N ILE A 158 1.92 -3.61 4.22
CA ILE A 158 1.70 -4.57 3.14
C ILE A 158 3.00 -5.29 2.85
N PHE A 159 2.98 -6.62 2.88
CA PHE A 159 4.14 -7.47 2.61
C PHE A 159 3.94 -8.36 1.38
N GLY A 160 5.04 -8.85 0.81
CA GLY A 160 5.09 -9.72 -0.35
C GLY A 160 6.32 -9.45 -1.22
N ASN A 161 6.44 -10.16 -2.32
CA ASN A 161 7.57 -9.99 -3.22
C ASN A 161 7.61 -8.55 -3.77
N GLY A 162 8.64 -7.79 -3.40
CA GLY A 162 8.79 -6.37 -3.77
C GLY A 162 8.32 -5.37 -2.70
N ASP A 163 7.88 -5.82 -1.51
CA ASP A 163 7.59 -4.91 -0.40
C ASP A 163 8.83 -4.11 0.03
N LYS A 164 8.60 -3.02 0.77
CA LYS A 164 9.70 -2.18 1.26
C LYS A 164 10.17 -2.56 2.65
N PHE A 165 9.32 -3.12 3.50
CA PHE A 165 9.62 -3.38 4.90
C PHE A 165 10.55 -4.57 5.06
N PHE A 166 10.09 -5.77 4.70
CA PHE A 166 10.89 -6.99 4.86
C PHE A 166 12.11 -7.00 3.95
N ASN A 167 11.98 -6.45 2.73
CA ASN A 167 13.12 -6.33 1.82
C ASN A 167 14.20 -5.37 2.31
N MET A 168 13.83 -4.25 2.94
CA MET A 168 14.78 -3.33 3.53
C MET A 168 15.55 -3.98 4.69
N PHE A 169 14.84 -4.62 5.61
CA PHE A 169 15.49 -5.28 6.74
C PHE A 169 16.25 -6.53 6.31
N GLY A 170 15.78 -7.27 5.30
CA GLY A 170 16.52 -8.38 4.69
C GLY A 170 17.84 -7.93 4.07
N ALA A 171 17.83 -6.83 3.31
CA ALA A 171 19.05 -6.24 2.75
C ALA A 171 20.00 -5.74 3.86
N MET A 172 19.48 -5.11 4.92
CA MET A 172 20.28 -4.69 6.07
C MET A 172 20.90 -5.90 6.78
N ALA A 173 20.13 -6.96 7.00
CA ALA A 173 20.63 -8.19 7.60
C ALA A 173 21.76 -8.82 6.79
N ALA A 174 21.73 -8.67 5.46
CA ALA A 174 22.75 -9.21 4.57
C ALA A 174 24.10 -8.48 4.68
N ILE A 175 24.12 -7.20 5.02
CA ILE A 175 25.33 -6.38 5.01
C ILE A 175 25.83 -5.97 6.40
N SER A 176 24.99 -6.04 7.45
CA SER A 176 25.31 -5.62 8.81
C SER A 176 25.04 -6.74 9.81
N PRO A 177 25.94 -6.99 10.76
CA PRO A 177 25.67 -7.93 11.85
C PRO A 177 24.67 -7.39 12.89
N ILE A 178 24.34 -6.10 12.84
CA ILE A 178 23.44 -5.43 13.76
C ILE A 178 22.26 -4.85 12.99
N LEU A 179 21.04 -5.15 13.44
CA LEU A 179 19.81 -4.55 12.95
C LEU A 179 19.27 -3.56 14.01
N PRO A 180 19.19 -2.27 13.70
CA PRO A 180 18.59 -1.29 14.60
C PRO A 180 17.07 -1.51 14.66
N MET A 181 16.52 -1.50 15.87
CA MET A 181 15.12 -1.74 16.15
C MET A 181 14.53 -0.54 16.88
N ILE A 182 13.67 0.23 16.21
CA ILE A 182 12.96 1.37 16.75
C ILE A 182 11.53 0.92 17.10
N GLY A 183 11.05 1.24 18.30
CA GLY A 183 9.71 0.84 18.75
C GLY A 183 9.57 -0.67 18.90
N LYS A 184 10.45 -1.30 19.70
CA LYS A 184 10.53 -2.77 19.83
C LYS A 184 9.18 -3.42 20.17
N ASP A 185 8.36 -2.74 20.98
CA ASP A 185 7.07 -3.24 21.47
C ASP A 185 5.87 -2.75 20.64
N THR A 186 6.09 -1.86 19.66
CA THR A 186 5.04 -1.38 18.77
C THR A 186 4.45 -2.54 17.97
N LEU A 187 3.13 -2.65 17.99
CA LEU A 187 2.40 -3.74 17.36
C LEU A 187 2.04 -3.43 15.91
N PHE A 188 2.16 -4.44 15.07
CA PHE A 188 1.80 -4.39 13.65
C PHE A 188 0.93 -5.59 13.30
N GLN A 189 0.10 -5.42 12.29
CA GLN A 189 -0.73 -6.49 11.73
C GLN A 189 -0.48 -6.61 10.21
N PRO A 190 0.72 -7.05 9.78
CA PRO A 190 1.12 -7.06 8.38
C PRO A 190 0.14 -7.86 7.53
N ILE A 191 -0.22 -7.32 6.35
CA ILE A 191 -1.15 -7.94 5.42
C ILE A 191 -0.48 -8.30 4.10
N TYR A 192 -0.80 -9.48 3.56
CA TYR A 192 -0.29 -9.92 2.26
C TYR A 192 -0.84 -9.07 1.11
N VAL A 193 0.04 -8.69 0.17
CA VAL A 193 -0.33 -7.84 -0.98
C VAL A 193 -1.42 -8.46 -1.85
N GLY A 194 -1.45 -9.79 -2.00
CA GLY A 194 -2.49 -10.50 -2.73
C GLY A 194 -3.87 -10.36 -2.08
N ASP A 195 -3.94 -10.40 -0.73
CA ASP A 195 -5.18 -10.20 0.01
C ASP A 195 -5.68 -8.76 -0.13
N VAL A 196 -4.76 -7.78 -0.12
CA VAL A 196 -5.09 -6.37 -0.37
C VAL A 196 -5.60 -6.17 -1.79
N ALA A 197 -4.95 -6.76 -2.78
CA ALA A 197 -5.37 -6.68 -4.18
C ALA A 197 -6.76 -7.26 -4.38
N LYS A 198 -7.02 -8.43 -3.82
CA LYS A 198 -8.34 -9.07 -3.84
C LYS A 198 -9.42 -8.23 -3.15
N ALA A 199 -9.11 -7.61 -1.99
CA ALA A 199 -10.03 -6.70 -1.32
C ALA A 199 -10.35 -5.47 -2.17
N ILE A 200 -9.34 -4.87 -2.83
CA ILE A 200 -9.52 -3.76 -3.77
C ILE A 200 -10.41 -4.17 -4.94
N SER A 201 -10.15 -5.33 -5.54
CA SER A 201 -10.92 -5.86 -6.67
C SER A 201 -12.38 -6.11 -6.32
N LEU A 202 -12.64 -6.69 -5.14
CA LEU A 202 -14.00 -6.90 -4.64
C LEU A 202 -14.72 -5.58 -4.30
N ALA A 203 -14.01 -4.61 -3.73
CA ALA A 203 -14.55 -3.27 -3.50
C ALA A 203 -14.91 -2.57 -4.82
N ALA A 204 -14.01 -2.60 -5.80
CA ALA A 204 -14.18 -1.98 -7.11
C ALA A 204 -15.36 -2.57 -7.88
N THR A 205 -15.58 -3.88 -7.76
CA THR A 205 -16.68 -4.59 -8.45
C THR A 205 -18.00 -4.63 -7.68
N GLY A 206 -18.12 -3.83 -6.60
CA GLY A 206 -19.37 -3.66 -5.85
C GLY A 206 -19.79 -4.87 -4.99
N LYS A 207 -18.82 -5.71 -4.60
CA LYS A 207 -19.09 -6.89 -3.75
C LYS A 207 -19.17 -6.57 -2.26
N VAL A 208 -18.87 -5.33 -1.87
CA VAL A 208 -18.94 -4.86 -0.48
C VAL A 208 -19.70 -3.54 -0.39
N LYS A 209 -20.10 -3.18 0.82
CA LYS A 209 -20.90 -1.97 1.06
C LYS A 209 -20.09 -0.72 0.73
N ALA A 210 -20.65 0.15 -0.11
CA ALA A 210 -20.12 1.48 -0.42
C ALA A 210 -20.24 2.45 0.77
N SER A 211 -19.65 3.64 0.65
CA SER A 211 -19.66 4.69 1.69
C SER A 211 -19.08 4.21 3.03
N LYS A 212 -18.03 3.38 2.99
CA LYS A 212 -17.45 2.75 4.19
C LYS A 212 -15.93 2.77 4.15
N ILE A 213 -15.35 2.91 5.33
CA ILE A 213 -13.90 2.76 5.57
C ILE A 213 -13.69 1.34 6.10
N TYR A 214 -12.80 0.59 5.47
CA TYR A 214 -12.41 -0.75 5.88
C TYR A 214 -10.95 -0.75 6.31
N GLU A 215 -10.66 -1.33 7.47
CA GLU A 215 -9.31 -1.54 7.97
C GLU A 215 -8.85 -2.96 7.65
N LEU A 216 -7.71 -3.08 6.98
CA LEU A 216 -7.22 -4.35 6.46
C LEU A 216 -5.96 -4.75 7.21
N GLY A 217 -6.10 -5.68 8.16
CA GLY A 217 -5.02 -6.34 8.87
C GLY A 217 -4.80 -7.76 8.39
N GLY A 218 -3.59 -8.27 8.55
CA GLY A 218 -3.24 -9.65 8.24
C GLY A 218 -3.66 -10.64 9.32
N ALA A 219 -3.12 -11.86 9.24
CA ALA A 219 -3.49 -12.96 10.11
C ALA A 219 -3.00 -12.75 11.56
N ASP A 220 -1.80 -12.21 11.71
CA ASP A 220 -1.09 -12.17 12.98
C ASP A 220 -0.82 -10.72 13.41
N ILE A 221 -0.89 -10.48 14.72
CA ILE A 221 -0.44 -9.23 15.35
C ILE A 221 0.89 -9.53 16.02
N GLU A 222 1.93 -8.81 15.61
CA GLU A 222 3.29 -9.01 16.10
C GLU A 222 3.98 -7.69 16.44
N SER A 223 4.89 -7.75 17.41
CA SER A 223 5.74 -6.62 17.75
C SER A 223 6.81 -6.38 16.66
N MET A 224 7.35 -5.16 16.60
CA MET A 224 8.52 -4.87 15.75
C MET A 224 9.65 -5.86 16.02
N GLN A 225 9.86 -6.24 17.28
CA GLN A 225 10.88 -7.22 17.65
C GLN A 225 10.62 -8.57 17.01
N ASP A 226 9.38 -9.05 17.02
CA ASP A 226 9.06 -10.37 16.47
C ASP A 226 9.12 -10.35 14.94
N LEU A 227 8.70 -9.25 14.29
CA LEU A 227 8.87 -9.07 12.85
C LEU A 227 10.36 -9.12 12.45
N LEU A 228 11.25 -8.48 13.22
CA LEU A 228 12.70 -8.53 12.94
C LEU A 228 13.31 -9.89 13.24
N LYS A 229 12.84 -10.62 14.26
CA LYS A 229 13.23 -12.03 14.47
C LYS A 229 12.84 -12.90 13.27
N ARG A 230 11.65 -12.67 12.67
CA ARG A 230 11.26 -13.36 11.42
C ARG A 230 12.24 -13.05 10.29
N VAL A 231 12.64 -11.78 10.11
CA VAL A 231 13.65 -11.42 9.09
C VAL A 231 14.94 -12.18 9.30
N VAL A 232 15.46 -12.23 10.53
CA VAL A 232 16.70 -12.96 10.87
C VAL A 232 16.54 -14.45 10.58
N LYS A 233 15.42 -15.05 10.98
CA LYS A 233 15.09 -16.46 10.72
C LYS A 233 15.06 -16.76 9.22
N GLU A 234 14.29 -15.98 8.45
CA GLU A 234 14.08 -16.24 7.01
C GLU A 234 15.35 -16.01 6.18
N THR A 235 16.21 -15.10 6.64
CA THR A 235 17.51 -14.85 5.99
C THR A 235 18.62 -15.81 6.41
N GLY A 236 18.36 -16.71 7.42
CA GLY A 236 19.36 -17.64 7.92
C GLY A 236 20.58 -16.98 8.57
N ARG A 237 20.44 -15.72 9.04
CA ARG A 237 21.56 -14.93 9.57
C ARG A 237 21.54 -14.87 11.09
N LYS A 238 22.65 -14.42 11.68
CA LYS A 238 22.83 -14.30 13.14
C LYS A 238 22.96 -12.82 13.54
N ASN A 239 22.01 -11.98 13.10
CA ASN A 239 22.06 -10.54 13.40
C ASN A 239 21.64 -10.29 14.85
N ILE A 240 22.31 -9.31 15.47
CA ILE A 240 21.95 -8.79 16.80
C ILE A 240 20.88 -7.71 16.59
N LEU A 241 19.71 -7.86 17.23
CA LEU A 241 18.66 -6.83 17.24
C LEU A 241 19.00 -5.81 18.31
N LEU A 242 19.32 -4.57 17.91
CA LEU A 242 19.70 -3.49 18.80
C LEU A 242 18.54 -2.53 19.02
N PRO A 243 17.90 -2.49 20.20
CA PRO A 243 16.87 -1.52 20.51
C PRO A 243 17.41 -0.09 20.46
N VAL A 244 16.70 0.77 19.72
CA VAL A 244 17.04 2.19 19.57
C VAL A 244 15.94 3.04 20.19
N PRO A 245 16.24 3.86 21.22
CA PRO A 245 15.25 4.74 21.82
C PRO A 245 14.71 5.77 20.81
N PHE A 246 13.44 6.14 20.93
CA PHE A 246 12.78 7.08 20.00
C PHE A 246 13.49 8.43 19.91
N TRP A 247 13.97 8.99 21.06
CA TRP A 247 14.69 10.27 21.06
C TRP A 247 15.96 10.21 20.19
N PHE A 248 16.72 9.10 20.29
CA PHE A 248 17.94 8.91 19.50
C PHE A 248 17.60 8.68 18.02
N ALA A 249 16.56 7.90 17.75
CA ALA A 249 16.06 7.68 16.39
C ALA A 249 15.61 9.00 15.73
N LYS A 250 14.88 9.88 16.45
CA LYS A 250 14.47 11.21 15.99
C LYS A 250 15.69 12.10 15.68
N THR A 251 16.70 12.09 16.53
CA THR A 251 17.95 12.85 16.31
C THR A 251 18.69 12.37 15.07
N LYS A 252 18.84 11.05 14.90
CA LYS A 252 19.46 10.48 13.67
C LYS A 252 18.63 10.79 12.42
N ALA A 253 17.30 10.64 12.49
CA ALA A 253 16.40 10.95 11.40
C ALA A 253 16.47 12.41 10.95
N PHE A 254 16.69 13.35 11.87
CA PHE A 254 16.86 14.77 11.56
C PHE A 254 18.03 15.00 10.59
N PHE A 255 19.14 14.34 10.76
CA PHE A 255 20.29 14.44 9.84
C PHE A 255 20.09 13.62 8.57
N LEU A 256 19.54 12.39 8.67
CA LEU A 256 19.35 11.51 7.53
C LEU A 256 18.29 11.99 6.52
N GLN A 257 17.28 12.76 6.97
CA GLN A 257 16.23 13.28 6.10
C GLN A 257 16.71 14.35 5.10
N ILE A 258 17.93 14.89 5.28
CA ILE A 258 18.55 15.87 4.36
C ILE A 258 19.01 15.19 3.06
N LEU A 259 19.23 13.88 3.10
CA LEU A 259 19.66 13.12 1.92
C LEU A 259 18.56 13.08 0.84
N PRO A 260 18.91 13.05 -0.45
CA PRO A 260 17.94 12.97 -1.56
C PRO A 260 17.00 11.75 -1.50
N SER A 261 17.46 10.65 -0.89
CA SER A 261 16.68 9.43 -0.63
C SER A 261 16.88 9.04 0.83
N PRO A 262 16.12 9.63 1.76
CA PRO A 262 16.34 9.43 3.18
C PRO A 262 16.04 7.98 3.58
N LEU A 263 16.97 7.38 4.31
CA LEU A 263 16.81 6.04 4.88
C LEU A 263 15.79 6.03 6.03
N LEU A 264 15.69 7.14 6.76
CA LEU A 264 14.78 7.33 7.89
C LEU A 264 14.41 8.81 7.99
N THR A 265 13.13 9.10 8.25
CA THR A 265 12.65 10.46 8.50
C THR A 265 12.04 10.58 9.90
N ILE A 266 12.00 11.79 10.45
CA ILE A 266 11.34 12.05 11.74
C ILE A 266 9.87 11.60 11.68
N ASP A 267 9.20 11.83 10.55
CA ASP A 267 7.80 11.44 10.36
C ASP A 267 7.61 9.91 10.43
N GLN A 268 8.55 9.14 9.86
CA GLN A 268 8.53 7.68 9.98
C GLN A 268 8.77 7.22 11.41
N VAL A 269 9.64 7.89 12.18
CA VAL A 269 9.85 7.56 13.60
C VAL A 269 8.59 7.82 14.41
N LYS A 270 7.86 8.93 14.14
CA LYS A 270 6.56 9.21 14.77
C LYS A 270 5.51 8.14 14.49
N GLN A 271 5.47 7.61 13.25
CA GLN A 271 4.56 6.52 12.90
C GLN A 271 4.83 5.21 13.66
N LEU A 272 6.06 5.02 14.14
CA LEU A 272 6.44 3.85 14.96
C LEU A 272 6.10 4.02 16.45
N GLU A 273 5.63 5.19 16.90
CA GLU A 273 5.20 5.42 18.29
C GLU A 273 3.78 4.86 18.52
N ASP A 274 2.99 4.67 17.47
CA ASP A 274 1.63 4.18 17.53
C ASP A 274 1.52 2.77 16.93
N ASP A 275 0.64 1.94 17.50
CA ASP A 275 0.35 0.61 16.98
C ASP A 275 -0.33 0.68 15.60
N ASN A 276 0.04 -0.23 14.71
CA ASN A 276 -0.50 -0.33 13.36
C ASN A 276 -1.34 -1.60 13.19
N ILE A 277 -2.40 -1.70 13.97
CA ILE A 277 -3.32 -2.84 14.04
C ILE A 277 -4.75 -2.39 13.74
N VAL A 278 -5.62 -3.33 13.35
CA VAL A 278 -7.05 -3.07 13.13
C VAL A 278 -7.71 -2.64 14.44
N SER A 279 -8.47 -1.55 14.39
CA SER A 279 -9.14 -0.98 15.57
C SER A 279 -10.31 -1.83 16.04
N GLU A 280 -10.58 -1.82 17.35
CA GLU A 280 -11.78 -2.46 17.90
C GLU A 280 -13.08 -1.92 17.27
N LYS A 281 -13.09 -0.64 16.89
CA LYS A 281 -14.22 -0.03 16.21
C LYS A 281 -14.49 -0.71 14.87
N ALA A 282 -13.46 -0.91 14.05
CA ALA A 282 -13.57 -1.57 12.76
C ALA A 282 -14.03 -3.03 12.91
N ILE A 283 -13.58 -3.72 13.97
CA ILE A 283 -14.02 -5.10 14.27
C ILE A 283 -15.53 -5.11 14.63
N LYS A 284 -15.97 -4.25 15.54
CA LYS A 284 -17.38 -4.13 15.96
C LYS A 284 -18.30 -3.77 14.79
N GLU A 285 -17.86 -2.88 13.91
CA GLU A 285 -18.60 -2.43 12.73
C GLU A 285 -18.54 -3.40 11.54
N LYS A 286 -17.86 -4.53 11.68
CA LYS A 286 -17.58 -5.49 10.59
C LYS A 286 -17.00 -4.77 9.36
N ALA A 287 -15.98 -3.94 9.58
CA ALA A 287 -15.30 -3.14 8.59
C ALA A 287 -13.83 -3.58 8.43
N THR A 288 -13.62 -4.87 8.29
CA THR A 288 -12.29 -5.52 8.24
C THR A 288 -12.15 -6.41 7.01
N LEU A 289 -11.01 -7.04 6.82
CA LEU A 289 -10.73 -7.99 5.73
C LEU A 289 -11.77 -9.12 5.66
N ALA A 290 -12.28 -9.58 6.80
CA ALA A 290 -13.31 -10.61 6.86
C ALA A 290 -14.62 -10.23 6.14
N SER A 291 -14.93 -8.93 6.04
CA SER A 291 -16.11 -8.44 5.32
C SER A 291 -16.06 -8.67 3.80
N PHE A 292 -14.88 -8.97 3.30
CA PHE A 292 -14.64 -9.34 1.89
C PHE A 292 -14.69 -10.86 1.66
N GLY A 293 -14.93 -11.65 2.71
CA GLY A 293 -14.84 -13.12 2.64
C GLY A 293 -13.40 -13.61 2.43
N ILE A 294 -12.41 -12.80 2.71
CA ILE A 294 -10.99 -13.13 2.55
C ILE A 294 -10.44 -13.62 3.88
N LYS A 295 -9.86 -14.84 3.88
CA LYS A 295 -9.04 -15.32 4.98
C LYS A 295 -7.63 -14.78 4.79
N ALA A 296 -7.12 -14.06 5.79
CA ALA A 296 -5.79 -13.46 5.71
C ALA A 296 -4.70 -14.53 5.54
N THR A 297 -3.78 -14.27 4.62
CA THR A 297 -2.63 -15.15 4.34
C THR A 297 -1.52 -14.91 5.35
N SER A 298 -1.02 -15.98 5.99
CA SER A 298 0.05 -15.91 6.99
C SER A 298 1.40 -15.50 6.38
N MET A 299 2.20 -14.77 7.17
CA MET A 299 3.58 -14.45 6.84
C MET A 299 4.45 -15.70 6.67
N ASP A 300 4.18 -16.77 7.42
CA ASP A 300 4.93 -18.03 7.33
C ASP A 300 4.87 -18.71 5.96
N ILE A 301 3.79 -18.45 5.21
CA ILE A 301 3.63 -18.99 3.84
C ILE A 301 4.38 -18.12 2.81
N ILE A 302 4.35 -16.81 2.98
CA ILE A 302 4.80 -15.87 1.94
C ILE A 302 6.26 -15.44 2.10
N LEU A 303 6.73 -15.16 3.33
CA LEU A 303 8.10 -14.68 3.54
C LEU A 303 9.17 -15.63 2.98
N PRO A 304 9.08 -16.97 3.17
CA PRO A 304 10.05 -17.90 2.61
C PRO A 304 10.16 -17.84 1.09
N THR A 305 9.09 -17.44 0.38
CA THR A 305 9.05 -17.43 -1.09
C THR A 305 9.94 -16.37 -1.73
N TYR A 306 10.34 -15.33 -0.98
CA TYR A 306 11.15 -14.24 -1.54
C TYR A 306 12.30 -13.77 -0.62
N MET A 307 12.28 -14.07 0.70
CA MET A 307 13.34 -13.66 1.62
C MET A 307 14.61 -14.50 1.46
N TRP A 308 14.55 -15.70 0.84
CA TRP A 308 15.70 -16.55 0.54
C TRP A 308 16.83 -15.82 -0.21
N ARG A 309 16.50 -14.79 -1.01
CA ARG A 309 17.50 -13.99 -1.75
C ARG A 309 18.50 -13.24 -0.86
N PHE A 310 18.20 -13.08 0.42
CA PHE A 310 19.06 -12.45 1.41
C PHE A 310 19.89 -13.46 2.21
N ARG A 311 19.73 -14.77 1.97
CA ARG A 311 20.56 -15.84 2.53
C ARG A 311 21.95 -15.83 1.91
N ASN A 312 22.94 -16.43 2.60
CA ASN A 312 24.33 -16.50 2.12
C ASN A 312 24.44 -17.23 0.78
N HIS A 313 23.73 -18.35 0.63
CA HIS A 313 23.72 -19.18 -0.58
C HIS A 313 22.37 -19.11 -1.34
N GLY A 314 21.56 -18.09 -1.07
CA GLY A 314 20.29 -17.89 -1.72
C GLY A 314 19.33 -19.08 -1.53
N GLN A 315 18.66 -19.50 -2.60
CA GLN A 315 17.69 -20.61 -2.57
C GLN A 315 18.38 -21.99 -2.33
N PHE A 316 19.68 -22.09 -2.51
CA PHE A 316 20.44 -23.33 -2.37
C PHE A 316 20.93 -23.56 -0.93
N GLU A 317 20.68 -22.63 -0.02
CA GLU A 317 21.02 -22.80 1.39
C GLU A 317 20.09 -23.86 2.02
N LYS A 318 20.66 -24.97 2.52
CA LYS A 318 19.92 -25.97 3.26
C LYS A 318 19.39 -25.34 4.55
N GLN A 319 18.08 -25.34 4.75
CA GLN A 319 17.52 -25.07 6.06
C GLN A 319 17.88 -26.26 6.95
N GLU A 320 18.63 -26.04 8.02
CA GLU A 320 18.67 -26.97 9.13
C GLU A 320 17.25 -27.00 9.73
N ILE A 321 16.58 -28.16 9.54
CA ILE A 321 15.22 -28.42 10.02
C ILE A 321 15.26 -28.60 11.53
#